data_347bf94a4e9848fbe926b8caa485f964
#
_entry.id   347bf94a4e9848fbe926b8caa485f964
#
_cell.length_a   1.000
_cell.length_b   1.000
_cell.length_c   1.000
_cell.angle_alpha   90.00
_cell.angle_beta   90.00
_cell.angle_gamma   90.00
#
_symmetry.space_group_name_H-M   'P 1'
#
loop_
_entity.id
_entity.type
_entity.pdbx_description
1 polymer ?
#
loop_
_entity_poly.entity_id
_entity_poly.type
_entity_poly.pdbx_seq_one_letter_code
_entity_poly.pdbx_strand_id
1 'polypeptide(L)'
;MGIQKRVLNFLHDKINAKNRERLNNATPTLICSNCAGGFIYHWLGLQFRSPFINLFLTPEDFVKALENFDEFIDTPIQEVKDSGKDYPVGVGALGIKIYFMHYKSFAEAIEKWNERKQRIDKNNMGVMLSNYAGGGTSC
;
A
#
# COMPACT_ATOMS: atom_id res chain seq x y z
N MET A 1 -25.28 10.44 -11.30
CA MET A 1 -24.11 9.68 -11.70
C MET A 1 -24.40 9.00 -13.01
N GLY A 2 -24.00 9.69 -14.03
CA GLY A 2 -24.50 9.38 -15.33
C GLY A 2 -23.64 8.47 -16.17
N ILE A 3 -24.00 8.47 -17.43
CA ILE A 3 -23.38 7.81 -18.54
C ILE A 3 -21.86 8.01 -18.60
N GLN A 4 -21.34 9.18 -18.22
CA GLN A 4 -19.90 9.48 -18.20
C GLN A 4 -19.10 8.55 -17.29
N LYS A 5 -19.59 8.24 -16.10
CA LYS A 5 -18.89 7.33 -15.17
C LYS A 5 -18.91 5.89 -15.68
N ARG A 6 -20.01 5.48 -16.30
CA ARG A 6 -20.12 4.14 -16.92
C ARG A 6 -19.17 3.99 -18.10
N VAL A 7 -19.06 5.02 -18.93
CA VAL A 7 -18.13 5.02 -20.08
C VAL A 7 -16.68 4.99 -19.61
N LEU A 8 -16.34 5.79 -18.61
CA LEU A 8 -14.99 5.80 -18.02
C LEU A 8 -14.62 4.44 -17.42
N ASN A 9 -15.51 3.85 -16.64
CA ASN A 9 -15.28 2.53 -16.07
C ASN A 9 -15.10 1.46 -17.17
N PHE A 10 -15.92 1.48 -18.21
CA PHE A 10 -15.80 0.59 -19.35
C PHE A 10 -14.44 0.74 -20.07
N LEU A 11 -13.99 1.98 -20.27
CA LEU A 11 -12.69 2.25 -20.89
C LEU A 11 -11.54 1.78 -19.99
N HIS A 12 -11.63 2.05 -18.68
CA HIS A 12 -10.65 1.56 -17.71
C HIS A 12 -10.59 0.04 -17.69
N ASP A 13 -11.73 -0.63 -17.71
CA ASP A 13 -11.78 -2.09 -17.71
C ASP A 13 -11.13 -2.68 -18.97
N LYS A 14 -11.34 -2.05 -20.14
CA LYS A 14 -10.71 -2.46 -21.39
C LYS A 14 -9.19 -2.24 -21.37
N ILE A 15 -8.73 -1.10 -20.87
CA ILE A 15 -7.31 -0.78 -20.73
C ILE A 15 -6.66 -1.77 -19.76
N ASN A 16 -7.30 -2.03 -18.63
CA ASN A 16 -6.80 -2.96 -17.63
C ASN A 16 -6.75 -4.39 -18.16
N ALA A 17 -7.76 -4.83 -18.91
CA ALA A 17 -7.75 -6.13 -19.56
C ALA A 17 -6.56 -6.29 -20.53
N LYS A 18 -6.28 -5.26 -21.35
CA LYS A 18 -5.09 -5.23 -22.22
C LYS A 18 -3.79 -5.30 -21.44
N ASN A 19 -3.71 -4.54 -20.33
CA ASN A 19 -2.53 -4.54 -19.49
C ASN A 19 -2.31 -5.89 -18.82
N ARG A 20 -3.38 -6.58 -18.41
CA ARG A 20 -3.31 -7.94 -17.88
C ARG A 20 -2.78 -8.94 -18.90
N GLU A 21 -3.21 -8.85 -20.14
CA GLU A 21 -2.71 -9.70 -21.25
C GLU A 21 -1.22 -9.51 -21.52
N ARG A 22 -0.71 -8.29 -21.30
CA ARG A 22 0.68 -7.93 -21.53
C ARG A 22 1.58 -8.19 -20.32
N LEU A 23 1.00 -8.54 -19.18
CA LEU A 23 1.71 -8.71 -17.92
C LEU A 23 2.49 -10.02 -17.92
N ASN A 24 3.81 -9.93 -17.86
CA ASN A 24 4.70 -11.09 -17.76
C ASN A 24 5.01 -11.50 -16.33
N ASN A 25 4.74 -10.63 -15.36
CA ASN A 25 5.02 -10.86 -13.94
C ASN A 25 3.71 -10.79 -13.16
N ALA A 26 3.17 -11.96 -12.79
CA ALA A 26 1.88 -12.07 -12.09
C ALA A 26 2.00 -12.05 -10.56
N THR A 27 3.23 -12.03 -10.02
CA THR A 27 3.47 -12.13 -8.57
C THR A 27 4.43 -11.08 -8.02
N PRO A 28 4.35 -9.81 -8.46
CA PRO A 28 5.27 -8.78 -7.97
C PRO A 28 4.95 -8.40 -6.52
N THR A 29 5.97 -8.12 -5.73
CA THR A 29 5.86 -7.42 -4.46
C THR A 29 6.05 -5.93 -4.71
N LEU A 30 4.99 -5.14 -4.56
CA LEU A 30 5.03 -3.69 -4.78
C LEU A 30 5.11 -2.97 -3.44
N ILE A 31 6.21 -2.30 -3.20
CA ILE A 31 6.44 -1.49 -2.00
C ILE A 31 6.24 -0.03 -2.37
N CYS A 32 5.14 0.54 -1.93
CA CYS A 32 4.75 1.90 -2.27
C CYS A 32 4.59 2.76 -1.01
N SER A 33 4.97 4.03 -1.12
CA SER A 33 4.83 4.97 -0.01
C SER A 33 3.38 5.42 0.25
N ASN A 34 2.47 5.12 -0.68
CA ASN A 34 1.05 5.48 -0.60
C ASN A 34 0.16 4.36 -1.18
N CYS A 35 -1.11 4.66 -1.40
CA CYS A 35 -2.10 3.69 -1.88
C CYS A 35 -1.93 3.24 -3.34
N ALA A 36 -0.97 3.77 -4.09
CA ALA A 36 -0.80 3.46 -5.50
C ALA A 36 -0.60 1.96 -5.76
N GLY A 37 0.16 1.28 -4.89
CA GLY A 37 0.38 -0.16 -5.01
C GLY A 37 -0.90 -0.98 -4.99
N GLY A 38 -1.83 -0.62 -4.11
CA GLY A 38 -3.14 -1.27 -4.04
C GLY A 38 -3.94 -1.12 -5.32
N PHE A 39 -3.94 0.07 -5.91
CA PHE A 39 -4.61 0.32 -7.19
C PHE A 39 -3.98 -0.50 -8.32
N ILE A 40 -2.66 -0.57 -8.39
CA ILE A 40 -1.96 -1.36 -9.43
C ILE A 40 -2.34 -2.84 -9.32
N TYR A 41 -2.29 -3.43 -8.14
CA TYR A 41 -2.73 -4.81 -7.92
C TYR A 41 -4.18 -5.02 -8.34
N HIS A 42 -5.06 -4.10 -7.94
CA HIS A 42 -6.48 -4.18 -8.27
C HIS A 42 -6.73 -4.11 -9.78
N TRP A 43 -6.13 -3.14 -10.46
CA TRP A 43 -6.30 -2.97 -11.92
C TRP A 43 -5.76 -4.16 -12.71
N LEU A 44 -4.69 -4.77 -12.24
CA LEU A 44 -4.10 -5.94 -12.89
C LEU A 44 -4.71 -7.26 -12.43
N GLY A 45 -5.68 -7.23 -11.51
CA GLY A 45 -6.32 -8.43 -10.99
C GLY A 45 -5.38 -9.35 -10.22
N LEU A 46 -4.37 -8.79 -9.56
CA LEU A 46 -3.35 -9.53 -8.83
C LEU A 46 -3.66 -9.60 -7.34
N GLN A 47 -3.19 -10.66 -6.69
CA GLN A 47 -3.21 -10.77 -5.24
C GLN A 47 -2.29 -9.72 -4.62
N PHE A 48 -2.73 -9.11 -3.50
CA PHE A 48 -1.88 -8.23 -2.72
C PHE A 48 -0.71 -9.00 -2.09
N ARG A 49 0.49 -8.76 -2.59
CA ARG A 49 1.74 -9.43 -2.14
C ARG A 49 2.66 -8.49 -1.39
N SER A 50 2.08 -7.47 -0.78
CA SER A 50 2.80 -6.47 -0.01
C SER A 50 1.92 -5.98 1.13
N PRO A 51 2.47 -5.73 2.32
CA PRO A 51 1.73 -5.10 3.41
C PRO A 51 1.48 -3.61 3.18
N PHE A 52 2.14 -2.98 2.22
CA PHE A 52 2.00 -1.56 1.89
C PHE A 52 0.75 -1.29 1.06
N ILE A 53 -0.40 -1.63 1.61
CA ILE A 53 -1.72 -1.50 0.97
C ILE A 53 -2.63 -0.67 1.86
N ASN A 54 -3.29 0.33 1.27
CA ASN A 54 -4.24 1.20 1.95
C ASN A 54 -3.63 1.97 3.13
N LEU A 55 -2.39 2.36 2.99
CA LEU A 55 -1.64 3.11 3.99
C LEU A 55 -0.70 4.10 3.32
N PHE A 56 -0.12 4.99 4.11
CA PHE A 56 1.01 5.78 3.63
C PHE A 56 2.10 5.93 4.69
N LEU A 57 3.30 6.23 4.22
CA LEU A 57 4.43 6.69 5.02
C LEU A 57 4.90 8.03 4.44
N THR A 58 5.44 8.89 5.29
CA THR A 58 6.15 10.08 4.80
C THR A 58 7.34 9.66 3.95
N PRO A 59 7.79 10.48 2.98
CA PRO A 59 8.96 10.14 2.17
C PRO A 59 10.19 9.79 3.01
N GLU A 60 10.44 10.53 4.08
CA GLU A 60 11.57 10.28 4.99
C GLU A 60 11.46 8.92 5.69
N ASP A 61 10.30 8.62 6.23
CA ASP A 61 10.05 7.34 6.91
C ASP A 61 10.06 6.18 5.92
N PHE A 62 9.57 6.40 4.70
CA PHE A 62 9.60 5.37 3.67
C PHE A 62 11.04 5.01 3.25
N VAL A 63 11.89 5.99 3.03
CA VAL A 63 13.30 5.75 2.72
C VAL A 63 13.98 5.02 3.89
N LYS A 64 13.74 5.46 5.12
CA LYS A 64 14.27 4.80 6.32
C LYS A 64 13.81 3.34 6.41
N ALA A 65 12.55 3.05 6.08
CA ALA A 65 12.02 1.70 6.05
C ALA A 65 12.69 0.85 4.97
N LEU A 66 12.98 1.40 3.80
CA LEU A 66 13.69 0.69 2.74
C LEU A 66 15.15 0.39 3.10
N GLU A 67 15.83 1.35 3.72
CA GLU A 67 17.22 1.17 4.16
C GLU A 67 17.37 0.12 5.27
N ASN A 68 16.31 -0.12 6.03
CA ASN A 68 16.25 -1.07 7.14
C ASN A 68 15.08 -2.05 6.96
N PHE A 69 14.90 -2.53 5.75
CA PHE A 69 13.67 -3.23 5.34
C PHE A 69 13.38 -4.46 6.17
N ASP A 70 14.34 -5.32 6.38
CA ASP A 70 14.15 -6.55 7.15
C ASP A 70 13.77 -6.25 8.60
N GLU A 71 14.50 -5.35 9.25
CA GLU A 71 14.19 -4.92 10.61
C GLU A 71 12.79 -4.30 10.70
N PHE A 72 12.44 -3.46 9.72
CA PHE A 72 11.13 -2.81 9.68
C PHE A 72 9.98 -3.81 9.53
N ILE A 73 10.13 -4.79 8.64
CA ILE A 73 9.10 -5.80 8.39
C ILE A 73 8.96 -6.76 9.58
N ASP A 74 10.07 -7.11 10.21
CA ASP A 74 10.10 -8.11 11.29
C ASP A 74 9.72 -7.53 12.66
N THR A 75 9.86 -6.22 12.85
CA THR A 75 9.51 -5.57 14.12
C THR A 75 8.00 -5.39 14.26
N PRO A 76 7.40 -5.80 15.38
CA PRO A 76 5.98 -5.57 15.61
C PRO A 76 5.62 -4.07 15.60
N ILE A 77 4.49 -3.75 14.99
CA ILE A 77 3.98 -2.38 14.93
C ILE A 77 3.13 -2.13 16.16
N GLN A 78 3.38 -1.02 16.85
CA GLN A 78 2.62 -0.59 18.02
C GLN A 78 1.64 0.52 17.65
N GLU A 79 0.46 0.50 18.27
CA GLU A 79 -0.54 1.54 18.06
C GLU A 79 -0.13 2.86 18.68
N VAL A 80 -0.30 3.94 17.92
CA VAL A 80 -0.21 5.32 18.42
C VAL A 80 -1.61 5.80 18.76
N LYS A 81 -1.97 5.83 20.04
CA LYS A 81 -3.33 6.11 20.50
C LYS A 81 -3.74 7.58 20.37
N ASP A 82 -2.81 8.50 20.55
CA ASP A 82 -3.07 9.96 20.54
C ASP A 82 -2.55 10.62 19.27
N SER A 83 -2.80 10.00 18.13
CA SER A 83 -2.30 10.48 16.83
C SER A 83 -3.02 11.74 16.32
N GLY A 84 -4.22 12.04 16.81
CA GLY A 84 -5.08 13.11 16.30
C GLY A 84 -5.69 12.81 14.93
N LYS A 85 -5.62 11.56 14.47
CA LYS A 85 -6.16 11.13 13.17
C LYS A 85 -7.44 10.32 13.32
N ASP A 86 -8.28 10.37 12.30
CA ASP A 86 -9.55 9.61 12.24
C ASP A 86 -9.34 8.14 11.91
N TYR A 87 -8.12 7.74 11.60
CA TYR A 87 -7.73 6.41 11.20
C TYR A 87 -6.59 5.90 12.07
N PRO A 88 -6.34 4.58 12.11
CA PRO A 88 -5.25 4.03 12.91
C PRO A 88 -3.88 4.51 12.44
N VAL A 89 -3.01 4.75 13.41
CA VAL A 89 -1.59 5.06 13.19
C VAL A 89 -0.75 4.08 13.99
N GLY A 90 0.27 3.53 13.37
CA GLY A 90 1.22 2.65 14.02
C GLY A 90 2.63 3.23 14.00
N VAL A 91 3.47 2.74 14.88
CA VAL A 91 4.90 3.00 14.89
C VAL A 91 5.66 1.68 14.91
N GLY A 92 6.57 1.53 13.96
CA GLY A 92 7.42 0.35 13.82
C GLY A 92 8.85 0.60 14.26
N ALA A 93 9.77 -0.21 13.74
CA ALA A 93 11.21 -0.07 13.98
C ALA A 93 11.68 1.36 13.68
N LEU A 94 12.68 1.82 14.43
CA LEU A 94 13.33 3.11 14.23
C LEU A 94 12.40 4.33 14.33
N GLY A 95 11.23 4.17 14.97
CA GLY A 95 10.24 5.23 15.09
C GLY A 95 9.49 5.54 13.80
N ILE A 96 9.54 4.65 12.83
CA ILE A 96 8.85 4.82 11.55
C ILE A 96 7.34 4.75 11.75
N LYS A 97 6.63 5.80 11.34
CA LYS A 97 5.18 5.86 11.44
C LYS A 97 4.50 5.33 10.19
N ILE A 98 3.42 4.58 10.41
CA ILE A 98 2.58 4.04 9.37
C ILE A 98 1.16 4.57 9.56
N TYR A 99 0.62 5.23 8.55
CA TYR A 99 -0.71 5.82 8.58
C TYR A 99 -1.66 4.88 7.83
N PHE A 100 -2.47 4.14 8.59
CA PHE A 100 -3.41 3.14 8.06
C PHE A 100 -4.74 3.79 7.65
N MET A 101 -4.70 4.62 6.64
CA MET A 101 -5.78 5.54 6.27
C MET A 101 -7.12 4.88 5.92
N HIS A 102 -7.08 3.67 5.37
CA HIS A 102 -8.29 3.01 4.88
C HIS A 102 -8.68 1.79 5.73
N TYR A 103 -8.18 1.73 6.96
CA TYR A 103 -8.56 0.70 7.91
C TYR A 103 -9.47 1.26 8.99
N LYS A 104 -10.45 0.47 9.42
CA LYS A 104 -11.43 0.87 10.43
C LYS A 104 -10.86 0.79 11.85
N SER A 105 -9.90 -0.10 12.08
CA SER A 105 -9.28 -0.31 13.37
C SER A 105 -7.82 -0.70 13.22
N PHE A 106 -7.05 -0.46 14.28
CA PHE A 106 -5.66 -0.90 14.34
C PHE A 106 -5.55 -2.43 14.27
N ALA A 107 -6.45 -3.15 14.93
CA ALA A 107 -6.48 -4.60 14.89
C ALA A 107 -6.65 -5.15 13.47
N GLU A 108 -7.56 -4.57 12.67
CA GLU A 108 -7.75 -4.92 11.27
C GLU A 108 -6.49 -4.62 10.45
N ALA A 109 -5.89 -3.45 10.66
CA ALA A 109 -4.69 -3.04 9.95
C ALA A 109 -3.52 -4.01 10.19
N ILE A 110 -3.32 -4.41 11.44
CA ILE A 110 -2.25 -5.35 11.81
C ILE A 110 -2.51 -6.75 11.32
N GLU A 111 -3.75 -7.22 11.36
CA GLU A 111 -4.12 -8.51 10.77
C GLU A 111 -3.74 -8.58 9.29
N LYS A 112 -4.11 -7.56 8.52
CA LYS A 112 -3.79 -7.47 7.09
C LYS A 112 -2.30 -7.28 6.84
N TRP A 113 -1.63 -6.49 7.66
CA TRP A 113 -0.17 -6.33 7.61
C TRP A 113 0.54 -7.67 7.77
N ASN A 114 0.22 -8.40 8.83
CA ASN A 114 0.84 -9.69 9.13
C ASN A 114 0.54 -10.76 8.08
N GLU A 115 -0.68 -10.78 7.55
CA GLU A 115 -1.07 -11.68 6.47
C GLU A 115 -0.27 -11.39 5.20
N ARG A 116 -0.18 -10.13 4.79
CA ARG A 116 0.43 -9.74 3.52
C ARG A 116 1.95 -9.71 3.54
N LYS A 117 2.56 -9.42 4.69
CA LYS A 117 4.03 -9.42 4.78
C LYS A 117 4.65 -10.80 4.51
N GLN A 118 3.92 -11.86 4.76
CA GLN A 118 4.36 -13.23 4.47
C GLN A 118 4.44 -13.53 2.97
N ARG A 119 3.82 -12.69 2.15
CA ARG A 119 3.83 -12.84 0.68
C ARG A 119 4.94 -12.07 0.00
N ILE A 120 5.77 -11.35 0.76
CA ILE A 120 6.90 -10.58 0.21
C ILE A 120 7.89 -11.53 -0.45
N ASP A 121 8.21 -11.23 -1.70
CA ASP A 121 9.28 -11.88 -2.43
C ASP A 121 10.36 -10.85 -2.76
N LYS A 122 11.46 -10.90 -2.04
CA LYS A 122 12.58 -9.95 -2.19
C LYS A 122 13.26 -10.02 -3.55
N ASN A 123 13.11 -11.13 -4.25
CA ASN A 123 13.67 -11.30 -5.60
C ASN A 123 12.76 -10.76 -6.69
N ASN A 124 11.56 -10.31 -6.33
CA ASN A 124 10.55 -9.83 -7.28
C ASN A 124 9.86 -8.59 -6.73
N MET A 125 10.63 -7.55 -6.42
CA MET A 125 10.15 -6.32 -5.79
C MET A 125 10.20 -5.14 -6.74
N GLY A 126 9.11 -4.38 -6.75
CA GLY A 126 9.05 -3.04 -7.30
C GLY A 126 8.88 -2.03 -6.17
N VAL A 127 9.60 -0.92 -6.23
CA VAL A 127 9.52 0.14 -5.23
C VAL A 127 9.05 1.42 -5.88
N MET A 128 8.08 2.09 -5.26
CA MET A 128 7.53 3.36 -5.74
C MET A 128 7.46 4.37 -4.59
N LEU A 129 8.26 5.39 -4.69
CA LEU A 129 8.16 6.56 -3.81
C LEU A 129 7.36 7.64 -4.52
N SER A 130 6.27 8.06 -3.91
CA SER A 130 5.53 9.24 -4.35
C SER A 130 5.95 10.44 -3.51
N ASN A 131 6.39 11.48 -4.17
CA ASN A 131 6.70 12.75 -3.52
C ASN A 131 5.44 13.58 -3.24
N TYR A 132 4.29 13.00 -3.47
CA TYR A 132 3.00 13.61 -3.17
C TYR A 132 2.79 13.63 -1.66
N ALA A 133 3.16 14.74 -1.05
CA ALA A 133 2.88 15.05 0.36
C ALA A 133 1.41 15.45 0.53
N GLY A 134 0.55 14.94 -0.32
CA GLY A 134 -0.87 15.16 -0.19
C GLY A 134 -1.33 14.60 1.13
N GLY A 135 -1.58 15.46 2.06
CA GLY A 135 -2.22 15.09 3.29
C GLY A 135 -3.41 14.20 2.94
N GLY A 136 -3.26 12.99 3.22
CA GLY A 136 -4.17 11.93 3.45
C GLY A 136 -5.54 11.82 2.79
N THR A 137 -5.90 12.68 1.89
CA THR A 137 -7.27 12.71 1.38
C THR A 137 -7.46 12.18 -0.03
N SER A 138 -6.39 11.81 -0.72
CA SER A 138 -6.46 11.51 -2.15
C SER A 138 -6.08 10.08 -2.53
N CYS A 139 -6.05 9.21 -1.57
CA CYS A 139 -5.96 7.80 -1.95
C CYS A 139 -7.33 7.28 -2.40
#